data_47ee1bcdc9bbb0bc7790a7a58978928f
#
_entry.id   47ee1bcdc9bbb0bc7790a7a58978928f
#
_cell.length_a   1.000
_cell.length_b   1.000
_cell.length_c   1.000
_cell.angle_alpha   90.00
_cell.angle_beta   90.00
_cell.angle_gamma   90.00
#
_symmetry.space_group_name_H-M   'P 1'
#
loop_
_entity.id
_entity.type
_entity.pdbx_description
1 polymer ?
#
loop_
_entity_poly.entity_id
_entity_poly.type
_entity_poly.pdbx_seq_one_letter_code
_entity_poly.pdbx_strand_id
1 'polypeptide(L)'
;MVSFLTDTVVCGFSLYHILAYFLIYSCIGWCLEVIYAAATTGQLVNRGFLNGPVCPIYGFGMIIVLFALTPLQHSILLLYIGGVILPSALELAGGWALYKIYHTRWWDYSDFPFNIGGYICLEFCLLWGVGTLVVMRIVHPVVADLVDLIPPFVGVILMCFLYAVYAADVVATAIAASALADTLDTMEQLGDSIHAVSDLSLI
;
A
#
# COMPACT_ATOMS: atom_id res chain seq x y z
N MET A 1 -23.22 15.27 -8.63
CA MET A 1 -22.05 14.57 -8.05
C MET A 1 -22.43 13.21 -7.47
N VAL A 2 -23.43 13.11 -6.56
CA VAL A 2 -23.84 11.80 -6.01
C VAL A 2 -24.22 10.84 -7.13
N SER A 3 -25.18 11.19 -8.00
CA SER A 3 -25.61 10.35 -9.13
C SER A 3 -24.45 9.96 -10.05
N PHE A 4 -23.52 10.88 -10.30
CA PHE A 4 -22.33 10.58 -11.10
C PHE A 4 -21.47 9.45 -10.47
N LEU A 5 -21.26 9.50 -9.15
CA LEU A 5 -20.45 8.49 -8.44
C LEU A 5 -21.19 7.15 -8.31
N THR A 6 -22.51 7.16 -8.14
CA THR A 6 -23.30 5.93 -8.00
C THR A 6 -23.61 5.26 -9.33
N ASP A 7 -23.78 6.02 -10.41
CA ASP A 7 -24.25 5.51 -11.70
C ASP A 7 -23.08 5.16 -12.64
N THR A 8 -21.89 5.75 -12.38
CA THR A 8 -20.67 5.39 -13.13
C THR A 8 -20.10 4.08 -12.64
N VAL A 9 -20.12 3.06 -13.49
CA VAL A 9 -19.67 1.70 -13.18
C VAL A 9 -18.37 1.37 -13.93
N VAL A 10 -17.38 0.86 -13.20
CA VAL A 10 -16.09 0.40 -13.73
C VAL A 10 -15.84 -1.01 -13.21
N CYS A 11 -15.63 -1.96 -14.11
CA CYS A 11 -15.39 -3.38 -13.76
C CYS A 11 -16.45 -3.99 -12.81
N GLY A 12 -17.72 -3.54 -12.93
CA GLY A 12 -18.81 -4.06 -12.10
C GLY A 12 -19.02 -3.36 -10.76
N PHE A 13 -18.18 -2.39 -10.40
CA PHE A 13 -18.31 -1.58 -9.20
C PHE A 13 -18.66 -0.14 -9.54
N SER A 14 -19.54 0.52 -8.77
CA SER A 14 -19.75 1.94 -8.94
C SER A 14 -18.51 2.72 -8.47
N LEU A 15 -18.31 3.90 -9.03
CA LEU A 15 -17.18 4.76 -8.64
C LEU A 15 -17.25 5.13 -7.14
N TYR A 16 -18.47 5.24 -6.58
CA TYR A 16 -18.68 5.40 -5.14
C TYR A 16 -18.05 4.27 -4.35
N HIS A 17 -18.30 3.00 -4.71
CA HIS A 17 -17.74 1.84 -4.04
C HIS A 17 -16.20 1.75 -4.21
N ILE A 18 -15.70 2.03 -5.41
CA ILE A 18 -14.25 2.01 -5.67
C ILE A 18 -13.53 2.99 -4.75
N LEU A 19 -14.04 4.22 -4.65
CA LEU A 19 -13.45 5.24 -3.79
C LEU A 19 -13.58 4.89 -2.30
N ALA A 20 -14.73 4.39 -1.87
CA ALA A 20 -14.93 3.93 -0.49
C ALA A 20 -13.98 2.77 -0.12
N TYR A 21 -13.90 1.76 -0.98
CA TYR A 21 -13.00 0.61 -0.77
C TYR A 21 -11.55 1.02 -0.75
N PHE A 22 -11.12 1.93 -1.62
CA PHE A 22 -9.75 2.46 -1.59
C PHE A 22 -9.38 3.02 -0.20
N LEU A 23 -10.22 3.90 0.36
CA LEU A 23 -9.96 4.48 1.68
C LEU A 23 -9.98 3.41 2.78
N ILE A 24 -10.99 2.55 2.80
CA ILE A 24 -11.14 1.53 3.85
C ILE A 24 -9.96 0.56 3.83
N TYR A 25 -9.59 0.04 2.65
CA TYR A 25 -8.46 -0.90 2.55
C TYR A 25 -7.11 -0.24 2.77
N SER A 26 -6.96 1.05 2.47
CA SER A 26 -5.77 1.80 2.85
C SER A 26 -5.64 1.92 4.39
N CYS A 27 -6.75 2.13 5.10
CA CYS A 27 -6.77 2.14 6.57
C CYS A 27 -6.52 0.74 7.15
N ILE A 28 -7.17 -0.30 6.61
CA ILE A 28 -6.96 -1.69 7.05
C ILE A 28 -5.48 -2.08 6.86
N GLY A 29 -4.90 -1.76 5.71
CA GLY A 29 -3.49 -2.01 5.43
C GLY A 29 -2.57 -1.30 6.43
N TRP A 30 -2.85 -0.05 6.76
CA TRP A 30 -2.12 0.67 7.79
C TRP A 30 -2.21 -0.03 9.16
N CYS A 31 -3.40 -0.48 9.56
CA CYS A 31 -3.58 -1.24 10.79
C CYS A 31 -2.72 -2.53 10.81
N LEU A 32 -2.68 -3.25 9.68
CA LEU A 32 -1.85 -4.46 9.55
C LEU A 32 -0.36 -4.15 9.71
N GLU A 33 0.14 -3.06 9.11
CA GLU A 33 1.53 -2.63 9.26
C GLU A 33 1.88 -2.26 10.71
N VAL A 34 0.99 -1.55 11.41
CA VAL A 34 1.18 -1.19 12.81
C VAL A 34 1.16 -2.44 13.70
N ILE A 35 0.24 -3.37 13.45
CA ILE A 35 0.17 -4.64 14.19
C ILE A 35 1.44 -5.46 13.95
N TYR A 36 1.90 -5.56 12.70
CA TYR A 36 3.13 -6.26 12.36
C TYR A 36 4.35 -5.63 13.06
N ALA A 37 4.47 -4.29 13.04
CA ALA A 37 5.52 -3.58 13.74
C ALA A 37 5.49 -3.87 15.24
N ALA A 38 4.31 -3.79 15.86
CA ALA A 38 4.13 -4.09 17.27
C ALA A 38 4.54 -5.53 17.64
N ALA A 39 4.18 -6.50 16.79
CA ALA A 39 4.52 -7.91 16.99
C ALA A 39 6.02 -8.20 16.86
N THR A 40 6.72 -7.49 15.96
CA THR A 40 8.14 -7.74 15.67
C THR A 40 9.10 -6.89 16.50
N THR A 41 8.71 -5.65 16.82
CA THR A 41 9.60 -4.70 17.55
C THR A 41 9.14 -4.37 18.96
N GLY A 42 7.94 -4.79 19.36
CA GLY A 42 7.32 -4.43 20.64
C GLY A 42 6.85 -2.97 20.72
N GLN A 43 6.88 -2.21 19.63
CA GLN A 43 6.53 -0.79 19.59
C GLN A 43 5.43 -0.52 18.56
N LEU A 44 4.48 0.35 18.93
CA LEU A 44 3.48 0.88 18.00
C LEU A 44 4.13 1.99 17.18
N VAL A 45 4.51 1.67 15.95
CA VAL A 45 5.18 2.61 15.04
C VAL A 45 4.34 2.75 13.77
N ASN A 46 4.15 3.99 13.32
CA ASN A 46 3.60 4.24 12.00
C ASN A 46 4.63 3.85 10.93
N ARG A 47 4.36 2.78 10.19
CA ARG A 47 5.19 2.32 9.06
C ARG A 47 4.68 2.82 7.70
N GLY A 48 3.55 3.52 7.69
CA GLY A 48 3.05 4.15 6.48
C GLY A 48 3.96 5.29 6.01
N PHE A 49 4.01 5.51 4.70
CA PHE A 49 4.71 6.68 4.13
C PHE A 49 4.03 8.00 4.54
N LEU A 50 2.72 7.97 4.73
CA LEU A 50 1.92 9.11 5.14
C LEU A 50 1.87 9.25 6.67
N ASN A 51 1.60 10.49 7.15
CA ASN A 51 1.47 10.74 8.58
C ASN A 51 0.18 10.15 9.16
N GLY A 52 -0.90 10.16 8.37
CA GLY A 52 -2.21 9.62 8.75
C GLY A 52 -2.27 8.08 8.71
N PRO A 53 -3.37 7.51 9.25
CA PRO A 53 -3.55 6.06 9.35
C PRO A 53 -3.97 5.44 8.00
N VAL A 54 -3.17 5.65 6.96
CA VAL A 54 -3.46 5.17 5.60
C VAL A 54 -2.19 4.68 4.91
N CYS A 55 -2.29 3.52 4.26
CA CYS A 55 -1.28 2.95 3.38
C CYS A 55 -1.88 2.77 1.98
N PRO A 56 -1.69 3.73 1.06
CA PRO A 56 -2.32 3.74 -0.27
C PRO A 56 -2.10 2.48 -1.09
N ILE A 57 -0.94 1.86 -0.95
CA ILE A 57 -0.58 0.65 -1.69
C ILE A 57 -1.58 -0.50 -1.45
N TYR A 58 -2.12 -0.61 -0.23
CA TYR A 58 -3.14 -1.61 0.09
C TYR A 58 -4.49 -1.27 -0.56
N GLY A 59 -4.84 0.02 -0.62
CA GLY A 59 -6.04 0.48 -1.34
C GLY A 59 -5.96 0.16 -2.83
N PHE A 60 -4.88 0.54 -3.50
CA PHE A 60 -4.66 0.22 -4.92
C PHE A 60 -4.59 -1.29 -5.16
N GLY A 61 -3.80 -2.01 -4.35
CA GLY A 61 -3.69 -3.46 -4.46
C GLY A 61 -5.05 -4.16 -4.34
N MET A 62 -5.88 -3.73 -3.38
CA MET A 62 -7.20 -4.31 -3.20
C MET A 62 -8.16 -3.99 -4.36
N ILE A 63 -8.15 -2.78 -4.93
CA ILE A 63 -8.94 -2.47 -6.12
C ILE A 63 -8.55 -3.37 -7.29
N ILE A 64 -7.25 -3.58 -7.51
CA ILE A 64 -6.75 -4.49 -8.55
C ILE A 64 -7.22 -5.93 -8.28
N VAL A 65 -7.13 -6.40 -7.04
CA VAL A 65 -7.62 -7.73 -6.62
C VAL A 65 -9.12 -7.86 -6.88
N LEU A 66 -9.92 -6.87 -6.49
CA LEU A 66 -11.37 -6.88 -6.72
C LEU A 66 -11.70 -6.95 -8.20
N PHE A 67 -11.09 -6.12 -9.03
CA PHE A 67 -11.35 -6.10 -10.47
C PHE A 67 -10.97 -7.41 -11.15
N ALA A 68 -9.82 -7.97 -10.81
CA ALA A 68 -9.30 -9.16 -11.45
C ALA A 68 -9.91 -10.46 -10.92
N LEU A 69 -10.20 -10.55 -9.62
CA LEU A 69 -10.55 -11.81 -8.98
C LEU A 69 -12.04 -11.95 -8.63
N THR A 70 -12.84 -10.88 -8.66
CA THR A 70 -14.31 -10.99 -8.47
C THR A 70 -14.97 -11.97 -9.45
N PRO A 71 -14.60 -12.04 -10.74
CA PRO A 71 -15.14 -13.05 -11.65
C PRO A 71 -14.80 -14.48 -11.24
N LEU A 72 -13.75 -14.70 -10.48
CA LEU A 72 -13.27 -16.01 -10.03
C LEU A 72 -13.81 -16.40 -8.65
N GLN A 73 -14.56 -15.53 -7.99
CA GLN A 73 -15.03 -15.74 -6.60
C GLN A 73 -15.87 -16.98 -6.40
N HIS A 74 -16.53 -17.54 -7.45
CA HIS A 74 -17.34 -18.73 -7.34
C HIS A 74 -16.52 -20.02 -7.19
N SER A 75 -15.24 -20.02 -7.56
CA SER A 75 -14.33 -21.16 -7.43
C SER A 75 -13.23 -20.85 -6.42
N ILE A 76 -13.24 -21.59 -5.29
CA ILE A 76 -12.21 -21.45 -4.25
C ILE A 76 -10.80 -21.68 -4.84
N LEU A 77 -10.66 -22.68 -5.71
CA LEU A 77 -9.39 -23.03 -6.32
C LEU A 77 -8.87 -21.91 -7.23
N LEU A 78 -9.72 -21.39 -8.13
CA LEU A 78 -9.34 -20.31 -9.04
C LEU A 78 -9.05 -19.02 -8.28
N LEU A 79 -9.85 -18.70 -7.25
CA LEU A 79 -9.63 -17.55 -6.39
C LEU A 79 -8.30 -17.67 -5.62
N TYR A 80 -7.99 -18.86 -5.10
CA TYR A 80 -6.70 -19.11 -4.44
C TYR A 80 -5.52 -18.95 -5.41
N ILE A 81 -5.58 -19.58 -6.59
CA ILE A 81 -4.52 -19.47 -7.60
C ILE A 81 -4.35 -18.01 -8.05
N GLY A 82 -5.44 -17.31 -8.33
CA GLY A 82 -5.42 -15.89 -8.65
C GLY A 82 -4.81 -15.05 -7.52
N GLY A 83 -5.13 -15.38 -6.26
CA GLY A 83 -4.59 -14.76 -5.06
C GLY A 83 -3.11 -15.06 -4.81
N VAL A 84 -2.60 -16.19 -5.29
CA VAL A 84 -1.15 -16.48 -5.29
C VAL A 84 -0.45 -15.63 -6.36
N ILE A 85 -0.99 -15.62 -7.58
CA ILE A 85 -0.31 -15.02 -8.73
C ILE A 85 -0.36 -13.49 -8.69
N LEU A 86 -1.55 -12.90 -8.52
CA LEU A 86 -1.74 -11.47 -8.69
C LEU A 86 -1.02 -10.63 -7.62
N PRO A 87 -1.21 -10.86 -6.30
CA PRO A 87 -0.47 -10.11 -5.29
C PRO A 87 1.05 -10.32 -5.38
N SER A 88 1.50 -11.55 -5.68
CA SER A 88 2.92 -11.83 -5.85
C SER A 88 3.52 -11.10 -7.06
N ALA A 89 2.79 -10.98 -8.15
CA ALA A 89 3.22 -10.18 -9.30
C ALA A 89 3.28 -8.68 -8.96
N LEU A 90 2.33 -8.16 -8.18
CA LEU A 90 2.33 -6.77 -7.70
C LEU A 90 3.48 -6.53 -6.73
N GLU A 91 3.76 -7.47 -5.82
CA GLU A 91 4.88 -7.40 -4.88
C GLU A 91 6.22 -7.41 -5.60
N LEU A 92 6.39 -8.30 -6.58
CA LEU A 92 7.60 -8.37 -7.42
C LEU A 92 7.81 -7.06 -8.20
N ALA A 93 6.76 -6.59 -8.88
CA ALA A 93 6.83 -5.37 -9.67
C ALA A 93 7.08 -4.14 -8.79
N GLY A 94 6.39 -4.03 -7.65
CA GLY A 94 6.55 -2.95 -6.68
C GLY A 94 7.94 -2.94 -6.06
N GLY A 95 8.43 -4.09 -5.60
CA GLY A 95 9.77 -4.21 -5.02
C GLY A 95 10.88 -3.87 -6.02
N TRP A 96 10.75 -4.35 -7.27
CA TRP A 96 11.67 -4.00 -8.34
C TRP A 96 11.63 -2.49 -8.67
N ALA A 97 10.45 -1.90 -8.79
CA ALA A 97 10.29 -0.48 -9.09
C ALA A 97 10.86 0.41 -7.97
N LEU A 98 10.55 0.09 -6.71
CA LEU A 98 11.09 0.81 -5.55
C LEU A 98 12.61 0.73 -5.49
N TYR A 99 13.18 -0.44 -5.74
CA TYR A 99 14.63 -0.61 -5.80
C TYR A 99 15.25 0.23 -6.93
N LYS A 100 14.61 0.31 -8.10
CA LYS A 100 15.09 1.13 -9.22
C LYS A 100 15.05 2.64 -8.92
N ILE A 101 14.09 3.10 -8.14
CA ILE A 101 13.90 4.52 -7.81
C ILE A 101 14.77 4.94 -6.64
N TYR A 102 14.78 4.13 -5.57
CA TYR A 102 15.39 4.51 -4.30
C TYR A 102 16.72 3.80 -4.00
N HIS A 103 17.14 2.82 -4.84
CA HIS A 103 18.32 1.97 -4.64
C HIS A 103 18.38 1.24 -3.29
N THR A 104 17.24 1.15 -2.61
CA THR A 104 17.09 0.52 -1.29
C THR A 104 15.97 -0.51 -1.34
N ARG A 105 16.19 -1.66 -0.69
CA ARG A 105 15.16 -2.69 -0.53
C ARG A 105 14.30 -2.38 0.69
N TRP A 106 13.00 -2.30 0.52
CA TRP A 106 12.05 -2.11 1.61
C TRP A 106 11.75 -3.40 2.34
N TRP A 107 11.90 -4.52 1.64
CA TRP A 107 11.91 -5.88 2.16
C TRP A 107 12.92 -6.72 1.37
N ASP A 108 13.40 -7.79 1.98
CA ASP A 108 14.35 -8.69 1.34
C ASP A 108 14.08 -10.14 1.77
N TYR A 109 13.72 -10.97 0.79
CA TYR A 109 13.50 -12.40 0.96
C TYR A 109 14.67 -13.24 0.45
N SER A 110 15.86 -12.68 0.31
CA SER A 110 17.03 -13.40 -0.25
C SER A 110 17.39 -14.64 0.55
N ASP A 111 17.14 -14.65 1.86
CA ASP A 111 17.41 -15.78 2.75
C ASP A 111 16.29 -16.86 2.72
N PHE A 112 15.18 -16.60 2.04
CA PHE A 112 14.07 -17.55 1.94
C PHE A 112 14.23 -18.47 0.72
N PRO A 113 13.87 -19.78 0.86
CA PRO A 113 13.93 -20.72 -0.27
C PRO A 113 12.95 -20.30 -1.39
N PHE A 114 13.34 -20.62 -2.63
CA PHE A 114 12.55 -20.31 -3.84
C PHE A 114 12.20 -18.83 -3.98
N ASN A 115 13.12 -17.92 -3.58
CA ASN A 115 12.93 -16.50 -3.82
C ASN A 115 13.28 -16.13 -5.28
N ILE A 116 12.71 -15.05 -5.75
CA ILE A 116 13.02 -14.43 -7.05
C ILE A 116 13.67 -13.09 -6.78
N GLY A 117 15.00 -13.05 -6.86
CA GLY A 117 15.80 -11.86 -6.67
C GLY A 117 15.61 -11.17 -5.30
N GLY A 118 15.12 -11.89 -4.28
CA GLY A 118 14.80 -11.33 -2.96
C GLY A 118 13.52 -10.51 -2.91
N TYR A 119 12.81 -10.34 -4.03
CA TYR A 119 11.57 -9.54 -4.06
C TYR A 119 10.33 -10.32 -3.62
N ILE A 120 10.26 -11.60 -3.98
CA ILE A 120 9.19 -12.52 -3.57
C ILE A 120 9.80 -13.88 -3.21
N CYS A 121 9.09 -14.70 -2.42
CA CYS A 121 9.43 -16.09 -2.21
C CYS A 121 8.16 -16.96 -2.16
N LEU A 122 8.33 -18.26 -2.40
CA LEU A 122 7.20 -19.20 -2.52
C LEU A 122 6.30 -19.19 -1.29
N GLU A 123 6.86 -19.15 -0.09
CA GLU A 123 6.09 -19.15 1.16
C GLU A 123 5.11 -17.98 1.22
N PHE A 124 5.59 -16.75 0.99
CA PHE A 124 4.73 -15.56 1.00
C PHE A 124 3.76 -15.53 -0.18
N CYS A 125 4.16 -16.04 -1.36
CA CYS A 125 3.22 -16.19 -2.48
C CYS A 125 2.01 -17.09 -2.11
N LEU A 126 2.24 -18.20 -1.43
CA LEU A 126 1.18 -19.10 -0.96
C LEU A 126 0.33 -18.44 0.14
N LEU A 127 0.95 -17.67 1.05
CA LEU A 127 0.24 -16.89 2.06
C LEU A 127 -0.63 -15.79 1.43
N TRP A 128 -0.21 -15.14 0.35
CA TRP A 128 -1.04 -14.21 -0.41
C TRP A 128 -2.31 -14.88 -0.94
N GLY A 129 -2.19 -16.13 -1.40
CA GLY A 129 -3.38 -16.93 -1.80
C GLY A 129 -4.37 -17.12 -0.66
N VAL A 130 -3.89 -17.49 0.53
CA VAL A 130 -4.75 -17.63 1.73
C VAL A 130 -5.33 -16.28 2.14
N GLY A 131 -4.51 -15.23 2.19
CA GLY A 131 -4.95 -13.87 2.51
C GLY A 131 -6.05 -13.38 1.56
N THR A 132 -5.90 -13.64 0.26
CA THR A 132 -6.91 -13.31 -0.75
C THR A 132 -8.22 -14.06 -0.51
N LEU A 133 -8.18 -15.35 -0.16
CA LEU A 133 -9.39 -16.10 0.20
C LEU A 133 -10.10 -15.47 1.40
N VAL A 134 -9.36 -15.17 2.47
CA VAL A 134 -9.92 -14.55 3.68
C VAL A 134 -10.52 -13.18 3.35
N VAL A 135 -9.79 -12.36 2.61
CA VAL A 135 -10.27 -11.03 2.25
C VAL A 135 -11.51 -11.10 1.37
N MET A 136 -11.48 -11.87 0.29
CA MET A 136 -12.58 -11.91 -0.69
C MET A 136 -13.84 -12.63 -0.16
N ARG A 137 -13.70 -13.57 0.78
CA ARG A 137 -14.81 -14.38 1.27
C ARG A 137 -15.38 -13.91 2.62
N ILE A 138 -14.58 -13.21 3.41
CA ILE A 138 -14.95 -12.82 4.77
C ILE A 138 -14.91 -11.31 4.92
N VAL A 139 -13.75 -10.68 4.66
CA VAL A 139 -13.58 -9.26 4.95
C VAL A 139 -14.34 -8.38 3.97
N HIS A 140 -14.20 -8.66 2.65
CA HIS A 140 -14.81 -7.81 1.63
C HIS A 140 -16.34 -7.81 1.66
N PRO A 141 -17.07 -8.94 1.83
CA PRO A 141 -18.51 -8.90 2.01
C PRO A 141 -18.94 -8.01 3.18
N VAL A 142 -18.27 -8.11 4.33
CA VAL A 142 -18.58 -7.26 5.49
C VAL A 142 -18.31 -5.78 5.17
N VAL A 143 -17.20 -5.46 4.50
CA VAL A 143 -16.88 -4.10 4.08
C VAL A 143 -17.92 -3.57 3.08
N ALA A 144 -18.34 -4.40 2.13
CA ALA A 144 -19.36 -4.03 1.15
C ALA A 144 -20.70 -3.72 1.84
N ASP A 145 -21.15 -4.61 2.72
CA ASP A 145 -22.38 -4.41 3.49
C ASP A 145 -22.33 -3.13 4.34
N LEU A 146 -21.18 -2.83 4.97
CA LEU A 146 -21.00 -1.61 5.75
C LEU A 146 -21.04 -0.34 4.87
N VAL A 147 -20.48 -0.39 3.67
CA VAL A 147 -20.55 0.73 2.71
C VAL A 147 -21.98 0.93 2.22
N ASP A 148 -22.71 -0.16 1.96
CA ASP A 148 -24.10 -0.11 1.50
C ASP A 148 -25.09 0.38 2.58
N LEU A 149 -24.74 0.22 3.85
CA LEU A 149 -25.51 0.80 4.97
C LEU A 149 -25.48 2.33 5.02
N ILE A 150 -24.46 2.96 4.42
CA ILE A 150 -24.30 4.41 4.44
C ILE A 150 -25.13 5.00 3.30
N PRO A 151 -26.13 5.88 3.57
CA PRO A 151 -26.85 6.56 2.51
C PRO A 151 -25.88 7.27 1.56
N PRO A 152 -25.98 7.11 0.23
CA PRO A 152 -24.97 7.59 -0.71
C PRO A 152 -24.66 9.10 -0.58
N PHE A 153 -25.66 9.91 -0.26
CA PHE A 153 -25.46 11.35 -0.01
C PHE A 153 -24.52 11.61 1.17
N VAL A 154 -24.71 10.90 2.29
CA VAL A 154 -23.86 11.01 3.49
C VAL A 154 -22.47 10.47 3.19
N GLY A 155 -22.39 9.31 2.52
CA GLY A 155 -21.13 8.69 2.13
C GLY A 155 -20.28 9.58 1.22
N VAL A 156 -20.90 10.27 0.25
CA VAL A 156 -20.18 11.20 -0.62
C VAL A 156 -19.62 12.40 0.17
N ILE A 157 -20.38 12.97 1.11
CA ILE A 157 -19.87 14.06 1.96
C ILE A 157 -18.68 13.58 2.79
N LEU A 158 -18.82 12.42 3.43
CA LEU A 158 -17.75 11.82 4.23
C LEU A 158 -16.50 11.55 3.37
N MET A 159 -16.67 10.96 2.20
CA MET A 159 -15.55 10.70 1.27
C MET A 159 -14.88 12.01 0.82
N CYS A 160 -15.63 13.05 0.46
CA CYS A 160 -15.05 14.34 0.11
C CYS A 160 -14.18 14.90 1.25
N PHE A 161 -14.65 14.79 2.48
CA PHE A 161 -13.90 15.24 3.66
C PHE A 161 -12.64 14.38 3.84
N LEU A 162 -12.76 13.04 3.82
CA LEU A 162 -11.64 12.12 4.00
C LEU A 162 -10.59 12.27 2.89
N TYR A 163 -11.01 12.42 1.64
CA TYR A 163 -10.08 12.67 0.54
C TYR A 163 -9.40 14.03 0.62
N ALA A 164 -10.07 15.06 1.13
CA ALA A 164 -9.43 16.35 1.39
C ALA A 164 -8.35 16.25 2.47
N VAL A 165 -8.63 15.54 3.57
CA VAL A 165 -7.63 15.24 4.61
C VAL A 165 -6.48 14.42 4.06
N TYR A 166 -6.79 13.38 3.28
CA TYR A 166 -5.80 12.54 2.62
C TYR A 166 -4.89 13.35 1.67
N ALA A 167 -5.47 14.22 0.85
CA ALA A 167 -4.70 15.08 -0.06
C ALA A 167 -3.80 16.06 0.71
N ALA A 168 -4.29 16.64 1.81
CA ALA A 168 -3.49 17.51 2.67
C ALA A 168 -2.31 16.75 3.29
N ASP A 169 -2.51 15.50 3.74
CA ASP A 169 -1.45 14.66 4.28
C ASP A 169 -0.41 14.28 3.22
N VAL A 170 -0.84 13.93 2.01
CA VAL A 170 0.08 13.67 0.88
C VAL A 170 0.96 14.88 0.60
N VAL A 171 0.38 16.08 0.55
CA VAL A 171 1.13 17.32 0.32
C VAL A 171 2.11 17.60 1.46
N ALA A 172 1.66 17.48 2.71
CA ALA A 172 2.51 17.69 3.88
C ALA A 172 3.69 16.69 3.91
N THR A 173 3.42 15.42 3.64
CA THR A 173 4.44 14.37 3.58
C THR A 173 5.42 14.61 2.43
N ALA A 174 4.95 15.01 1.25
CA ALA A 174 5.81 15.31 0.12
C ALA A 174 6.75 16.50 0.40
N ILE A 175 6.24 17.57 1.04
CA ILE A 175 7.06 18.72 1.47
C ILE A 175 8.09 18.28 2.49
N ALA A 176 7.72 17.49 3.50
CA ALA A 176 8.65 17.01 4.51
C ALA A 176 9.73 16.09 3.91
N ALA A 177 9.35 15.22 2.98
CA ALA A 177 10.28 14.31 2.31
C ALA A 177 11.29 15.07 1.42
N SER A 178 10.84 16.10 0.68
CA SER A 178 11.75 16.93 -0.13
C SER A 178 12.72 17.75 0.74
N ALA A 179 12.24 18.32 1.84
CA ALA A 179 13.10 19.06 2.78
C ALA A 179 14.15 18.15 3.44
N LEU A 180 13.79 16.89 3.73
CA LEU A 180 14.73 15.90 4.25
C LEU A 180 15.78 15.52 3.19
N ALA A 181 15.39 15.31 1.93
CA ALA A 181 16.30 15.02 0.84
C ALA A 181 17.32 16.15 0.66
N ASP A 182 16.88 17.41 0.59
CA ASP A 182 17.76 18.59 0.48
C ASP A 182 18.75 18.68 1.66
N THR A 183 18.30 18.31 2.86
CA THR A 183 19.15 18.30 4.06
C THR A 183 20.23 17.22 3.96
N LEU A 184 19.86 16.02 3.51
CA LEU A 184 20.80 14.90 3.33
C LEU A 184 21.85 15.21 2.27
N ASP A 185 21.47 15.78 1.13
CA ASP A 185 22.39 16.20 0.08
C ASP A 185 23.39 17.26 0.60
N THR A 186 22.91 18.20 1.41
CA THR A 186 23.77 19.22 2.04
C THR A 186 24.77 18.58 3.02
N MET A 187 24.33 17.59 3.81
CA MET A 187 25.21 16.87 4.75
C MET A 187 26.26 16.04 4.02
N GLU A 188 25.92 15.40 2.91
CA GLU A 188 26.85 14.64 2.07
C GLU A 188 27.93 15.57 1.48
N GLN A 189 27.53 16.71 0.88
CA GLN A 189 28.47 17.72 0.37
C GLN A 189 29.42 18.27 1.47
N LEU A 190 28.89 18.47 2.67
CA LEU A 190 29.70 18.90 3.81
C LEU A 190 30.71 17.82 4.23
N GLY A 191 30.26 16.55 4.26
CA GLY A 191 31.12 15.40 4.52
C GLY A 191 32.29 15.30 3.54
N ASP A 192 32.01 15.42 2.25
CA ASP A 192 33.02 15.39 1.19
C ASP A 192 34.01 16.54 1.33
N SER A 193 33.52 17.74 1.68
CA SER A 193 34.38 18.92 1.91
C SER A 193 35.31 18.72 3.11
N ILE A 194 34.85 18.13 4.19
CA ILE A 194 35.66 17.82 5.38
C ILE A 194 36.71 16.76 5.05
N HIS A 195 36.39 15.72 4.30
CA HIS A 195 37.34 14.72 3.84
C HIS A 195 38.45 15.34 2.99
N ALA A 196 38.10 16.21 2.02
CA ALA A 196 39.05 16.91 1.19
C ALA A 196 40.03 17.80 2.00
N VAL A 197 39.54 18.50 3.03
CA VAL A 197 40.39 19.30 3.92
C VAL A 197 41.28 18.41 4.79
N SER A 198 40.79 17.28 5.29
CA SER A 198 41.56 16.31 6.06
C SER A 198 42.75 15.75 5.25
N ASP A 199 42.51 15.41 3.99
CA ASP A 199 43.55 14.88 3.09
C ASP A 199 44.64 15.92 2.80
N LEU A 200 44.26 17.21 2.69
CA LEU A 200 45.24 18.31 2.52
C LEU A 200 46.08 18.55 3.78
N SER A 201 45.60 18.21 4.96
CA SER A 201 46.32 18.38 6.22
C SER A 201 47.35 17.28 6.51
N LEU A 202 47.35 16.21 5.72
CA LEU A 202 48.28 15.09 5.84
C LEU A 202 49.47 15.15 4.89
N ILE A 203 49.57 16.23 4.06
CA ILE A 203 50.68 16.55 3.18
C ILE A 203 51.55 17.66 3.81
#